data_ed8260e45ad8b3450ecf4e884d91e451
#
_entry.id   ed8260e45ad8b3450ecf4e884d91e451
#
_cell.length_a   1.000
_cell.length_b   1.000
_cell.length_c   1.000
_cell.angle_alpha   90.00
_cell.angle_beta   90.00
_cell.angle_gamma   90.00
#
_symmetry.space_group_name_H-M   'P 1'
#
loop_
_entity.id
_entity.type
_entity.pdbx_description
1 polymer ?
#
loop_
_entity_poly.entity_id
_entity_poly.type
_entity_poly.pdbx_seq_one_letter_code
_entity_poly.pdbx_strand_id
1 'polypeptide(L)'
;GAGFVGTNLIKRLINENHEVVSIDNYSIGTTQNHIDGVLYKDMDVNMIHKLTNDFNLIFHLAGLSRIQPSFSEPTQTFRANTCGVEAVLEWTRAKKTKVVYSGSSSKHHNPYQSPYAFYKYLGEEMCRMYRKTYAMPIEIVRFYNVYGPSEITQGDWAAVIGLWRHQVVKGGPISVVGDGLQRRDFTHIEDIVDGLIRIAFSDKTEKDAWELGSGKNYSLLEVYELFKKRFDVGKIHLPDQKGNYRETLREDNAALDKLGWRPKDRLRSYIENL
;
A
#
# COMPACT_ATOMS: atom_id res chain seq x y z
N GLY A 1 4.42 -9.08 6.56
CA GLY A 1 3.12 -8.67 7.02
C GLY A 1 3.11 -7.72 8.21
N ALA A 2 4.28 -7.46 8.84
CA ALA A 2 4.40 -6.58 10.03
C ALA A 2 4.47 -5.06 9.68
N GLY A 3 4.23 -4.68 8.43
CA GLY A 3 4.11 -3.30 7.99
C GLY A 3 2.67 -2.77 8.13
N PHE A 4 2.45 -1.51 7.75
CA PHE A 4 1.19 -0.78 7.94
C PHE A 4 -0.05 -1.53 7.40
N VAL A 5 -0.10 -1.80 6.10
CA VAL A 5 -1.27 -2.46 5.48
C VAL A 5 -1.39 -3.91 5.98
N GLY A 6 -0.26 -4.63 6.06
CA GLY A 6 -0.23 -6.03 6.51
C GLY A 6 -0.80 -6.21 7.91
N THR A 7 -0.41 -5.37 8.86
CA THR A 7 -0.91 -5.40 10.25
C THR A 7 -2.44 -5.26 10.31
N ASN A 8 -3.00 -4.29 9.58
CA ASN A 8 -4.45 -4.06 9.60
C ASN A 8 -5.22 -5.20 8.89
N LEU A 9 -4.65 -5.74 7.80
CA LEU A 9 -5.22 -6.91 7.13
C LEU A 9 -5.19 -8.15 8.02
N ILE A 10 -4.08 -8.41 8.70
CA ILE A 10 -3.94 -9.53 9.64
C ILE A 10 -4.95 -9.45 10.77
N LYS A 11 -5.14 -8.26 11.38
CA LYS A 11 -6.17 -8.05 12.41
C LYS A 11 -7.55 -8.47 11.89
N ARG A 12 -7.90 -8.09 10.68
CA ARG A 12 -9.19 -8.44 10.08
C ARG A 12 -9.31 -9.94 9.83
N LEU A 13 -8.27 -10.58 9.28
CA LEU A 13 -8.28 -12.02 9.00
C LEU A 13 -8.41 -12.86 10.27
N ILE A 14 -7.69 -12.52 11.34
CA ILE A 14 -7.80 -13.21 12.64
C ILE A 14 -9.21 -13.04 13.23
N ASN A 15 -9.78 -11.83 13.15
CA ASN A 15 -11.15 -11.58 13.61
C ASN A 15 -12.22 -12.36 12.81
N GLU A 16 -11.90 -12.78 11.60
CA GLU A 16 -12.75 -13.63 10.75
C GLU A 16 -12.36 -15.13 10.86
N ASN A 17 -11.56 -15.51 11.87
CA ASN A 17 -11.13 -16.87 12.18
C ASN A 17 -10.29 -17.54 11.09
N HIS A 18 -9.52 -16.80 10.32
CA HIS A 18 -8.53 -17.35 9.40
C HIS A 18 -7.22 -17.69 10.09
N GLU A 19 -6.58 -18.79 9.71
CA GLU A 19 -5.20 -19.08 10.07
C GLU A 19 -4.26 -18.22 9.22
N VAL A 20 -3.35 -17.50 9.88
CA VAL A 20 -2.46 -16.54 9.21
C VAL A 20 -1.00 -16.87 9.50
N VAL A 21 -0.22 -17.00 8.44
CA VAL A 21 1.24 -16.99 8.49
C VAL A 21 1.72 -15.70 7.83
N SER A 22 2.54 -14.95 8.54
CA SER A 22 3.14 -13.70 8.05
C SER A 22 4.63 -13.87 7.87
N ILE A 23 5.15 -13.52 6.70
CA ILE A 23 6.59 -13.36 6.48
C ILE A 23 6.92 -11.88 6.35
N ASP A 24 8.00 -11.45 7.00
CA ASP A 24 8.52 -10.08 6.93
C ASP A 24 10.03 -10.12 7.22
N ASN A 25 10.81 -9.31 6.56
CA ASN A 25 12.25 -9.16 6.84
C ASN A 25 12.54 -7.95 7.74
N TYR A 26 11.48 -7.33 8.24
CA TYR A 26 11.50 -6.17 9.14
C TYR A 26 12.32 -4.98 8.64
N SER A 27 12.54 -4.89 7.33
CA SER A 27 13.19 -3.71 6.73
C SER A 27 12.39 -2.42 6.94
N ILE A 28 11.05 -2.53 7.02
CA ILE A 28 10.11 -1.44 7.29
C ILE A 28 9.12 -1.84 8.39
N GLY A 29 8.69 -3.09 8.41
CA GLY A 29 7.83 -3.64 9.45
C GLY A 29 8.50 -3.65 10.82
N THR A 30 7.71 -3.85 11.87
CA THR A 30 8.20 -3.93 13.25
C THR A 30 7.52 -5.04 14.01
N THR A 31 8.24 -5.68 14.94
CA THR A 31 7.69 -6.70 15.84
C THR A 31 6.64 -6.15 16.79
N GLN A 32 6.61 -4.83 17.02
CA GLN A 32 5.57 -4.17 17.80
C GLN A 32 4.17 -4.26 17.14
N ASN A 33 4.13 -4.57 15.84
CA ASN A 33 2.91 -4.77 15.08
C ASN A 33 2.41 -6.23 15.10
N HIS A 34 3.06 -7.12 15.84
CA HIS A 34 2.63 -8.51 15.91
C HIS A 34 1.24 -8.63 16.58
N ILE A 35 0.46 -9.55 16.05
CA ILE A 35 -0.90 -9.87 16.52
C ILE A 35 -0.86 -11.27 17.10
N ASP A 36 -1.48 -11.47 18.25
CA ASP A 36 -1.59 -12.79 18.89
C ASP A 36 -2.31 -13.78 17.97
N GLY A 37 -1.86 -15.04 18.02
CA GLY A 37 -2.42 -16.10 17.19
C GLY A 37 -1.89 -16.17 15.76
N VAL A 38 -0.94 -15.32 15.38
CA VAL A 38 -0.30 -15.30 14.06
C VAL A 38 1.10 -15.90 14.12
N LEU A 39 1.42 -16.76 13.17
CA LEU A 39 2.80 -17.27 13.01
C LEU A 39 3.61 -16.27 12.18
N TYR A 40 4.50 -15.52 12.82
CA TYR A 40 5.45 -14.65 12.14
C TYR A 40 6.77 -15.38 11.84
N LYS A 41 7.26 -15.22 10.62
CA LYS A 41 8.56 -15.72 10.18
C LYS A 41 9.43 -14.55 9.73
N ASP A 42 10.56 -14.34 10.41
CA ASP A 42 11.60 -13.41 9.98
C ASP A 42 12.27 -13.97 8.73
N MET A 43 11.85 -13.46 7.58
CA MET A 43 12.31 -13.98 6.30
C MET A 43 12.08 -12.98 5.17
N ASP A 44 13.08 -12.81 4.31
CA ASP A 44 12.92 -12.07 3.07
C ASP A 44 12.00 -12.84 2.11
N VAL A 45 11.10 -12.13 1.44
CA VAL A 45 10.14 -12.71 0.49
C VAL A 45 10.83 -13.47 -0.66
N ASN A 46 12.02 -13.06 -1.04
CA ASN A 46 12.82 -13.78 -2.05
C ASN A 46 13.20 -15.21 -1.61
N MET A 47 13.07 -15.52 -0.32
CA MET A 47 13.34 -16.84 0.24
C MET A 47 12.05 -17.66 0.47
N ILE A 48 10.91 -17.24 -0.09
CA ILE A 48 9.59 -17.86 0.13
C ILE A 48 9.58 -19.36 -0.23
N HIS A 49 10.45 -19.79 -1.15
CA HIS A 49 10.63 -21.21 -1.52
C HIS A 49 11.03 -22.11 -0.34
N LYS A 50 11.53 -21.54 0.77
CA LYS A 50 11.82 -22.29 2.00
C LYS A 50 10.57 -22.65 2.82
N LEU A 51 9.41 -22.08 2.47
CA LEU A 51 8.16 -22.45 3.11
C LEU A 51 7.64 -23.77 2.54
N THR A 52 7.38 -24.72 3.43
CA THR A 52 6.85 -26.05 3.08
C THR A 52 5.34 -26.15 3.18
N ASN A 53 4.71 -25.14 3.80
CA ASN A 53 3.26 -25.11 3.99
C ASN A 53 2.52 -24.82 2.68
N ASP A 54 1.31 -25.35 2.56
CA ASP A 54 0.37 -24.96 1.52
C ASP A 54 -0.59 -23.90 2.07
N PHE A 55 -0.93 -22.93 1.22
CA PHE A 55 -1.85 -21.84 1.54
C PHE A 55 -2.94 -21.76 0.48
N ASN A 56 -4.15 -21.43 0.91
CA ASN A 56 -5.28 -21.23 -0.01
C ASN A 56 -5.17 -19.88 -0.73
N LEU A 57 -4.58 -18.88 -0.05
CA LEU A 57 -4.56 -17.49 -0.49
C LEU A 57 -3.27 -16.80 -0.01
N ILE A 58 -2.71 -15.95 -0.85
CA ILE A 58 -1.56 -15.11 -0.53
C ILE A 58 -1.87 -13.66 -0.82
N PHE A 59 -1.70 -12.81 0.18
CA PHE A 59 -1.61 -11.36 0.01
C PHE A 59 -0.14 -10.97 -0.11
N HIS A 60 0.31 -10.65 -1.31
CA HIS A 60 1.67 -10.18 -1.54
C HIS A 60 1.75 -8.67 -1.36
N LEU A 61 2.00 -8.26 -0.13
CA LEU A 61 2.15 -6.86 0.30
C LEU A 61 3.61 -6.45 0.54
N ALA A 62 4.54 -7.42 0.51
CA ALA A 62 5.96 -7.15 0.67
C ALA A 62 6.45 -6.27 -0.48
N GLY A 63 7.09 -5.15 -0.13
CA GLY A 63 7.61 -4.20 -1.10
C GLY A 63 7.92 -2.86 -0.45
N LEU A 64 8.76 -2.08 -1.11
CA LEU A 64 9.14 -0.73 -0.71
C LEU A 64 8.25 0.28 -1.44
N SER A 65 7.53 1.12 -0.70
CA SER A 65 6.38 1.89 -1.20
C SER A 65 6.58 3.41 -1.23
N ARG A 66 7.81 3.89 -1.45
CA ARG A 66 8.08 5.33 -1.52
C ARG A 66 8.95 5.71 -2.72
N ILE A 67 8.62 6.87 -3.32
CA ILE A 67 9.33 7.39 -4.48
C ILE A 67 10.72 7.88 -4.07
N GLN A 68 10.82 8.73 -3.04
CA GLN A 68 12.09 9.37 -2.70
C GLN A 68 13.17 8.37 -2.28
N PRO A 69 12.95 7.42 -1.36
CA PRO A 69 13.95 6.40 -1.04
C PRO A 69 14.36 5.52 -2.22
N SER A 70 13.49 5.34 -3.22
CA SER A 70 13.83 4.54 -4.39
C SER A 70 14.94 5.13 -5.25
N PHE A 71 15.18 6.44 -5.17
CA PHE A 71 16.30 7.09 -5.87
C PHE A 71 17.64 6.83 -5.19
N SER A 72 17.68 6.81 -3.87
CA SER A 72 18.88 6.49 -3.10
C SER A 72 19.16 4.98 -3.03
N GLU A 73 18.09 4.16 -2.98
CA GLU A 73 18.16 2.71 -2.80
C GLU A 73 17.50 1.92 -3.96
N PRO A 74 17.90 2.16 -5.24
CA PRO A 74 17.24 1.53 -6.38
C PRO A 74 17.39 0.01 -6.39
N THR A 75 18.54 -0.53 -5.94
CA THR A 75 18.79 -1.97 -5.88
C THR A 75 17.89 -2.67 -4.85
N GLN A 76 17.73 -2.09 -3.68
CA GLN A 76 16.80 -2.62 -2.67
C GLN A 76 15.36 -2.57 -3.18
N THR A 77 14.97 -1.45 -3.81
CA THR A 77 13.63 -1.30 -4.39
C THR A 77 13.38 -2.34 -5.48
N PHE A 78 14.36 -2.61 -6.34
CA PHE A 78 14.27 -3.67 -7.35
C PHE A 78 14.09 -5.06 -6.72
N ARG A 79 14.92 -5.40 -5.74
CA ARG A 79 14.85 -6.70 -5.06
C ARG A 79 13.49 -6.92 -4.38
N ALA A 80 12.98 -5.92 -3.68
CA ALA A 80 11.71 -6.02 -3.00
C ALA A 80 10.51 -6.03 -3.96
N ASN A 81 10.50 -5.13 -4.97
CA ASN A 81 9.31 -4.87 -5.79
C ASN A 81 9.28 -5.65 -7.11
N THR A 82 10.37 -6.33 -7.47
CA THR A 82 10.46 -7.11 -8.73
C THR A 82 10.87 -8.55 -8.43
N CYS A 83 12.05 -8.79 -7.83
CA CYS A 83 12.49 -10.15 -7.51
C CYS A 83 11.54 -10.82 -6.49
N GLY A 84 11.06 -10.07 -5.48
CA GLY A 84 10.09 -10.59 -4.52
C GLY A 84 8.76 -11.00 -5.16
N VAL A 85 8.32 -10.29 -6.19
CA VAL A 85 7.12 -10.66 -6.95
C VAL A 85 7.36 -11.96 -7.71
N GLU A 86 8.46 -12.06 -8.44
CA GLU A 86 8.84 -13.28 -9.17
C GLU A 86 8.91 -14.49 -8.23
N ALA A 87 9.59 -14.37 -7.10
CA ALA A 87 9.72 -15.45 -6.13
C ALA A 87 8.36 -15.97 -5.63
N VAL A 88 7.40 -15.07 -5.35
CA VAL A 88 6.03 -15.45 -4.95
C VAL A 88 5.31 -16.14 -6.10
N LEU A 89 5.39 -15.60 -7.31
CA LEU A 89 4.70 -16.15 -8.48
C LEU A 89 5.23 -17.56 -8.82
N GLU A 90 6.54 -17.77 -8.83
CA GLU A 90 7.13 -19.08 -9.08
C GLU A 90 6.75 -20.09 -7.97
N TRP A 91 6.82 -19.67 -6.71
CA TRP A 91 6.48 -20.56 -5.60
C TRP A 91 5.00 -20.99 -5.62
N THR A 92 4.09 -20.10 -6.07
CA THR A 92 2.64 -20.39 -6.15
C THR A 92 2.23 -21.08 -7.45
N ARG A 93 3.06 -21.03 -8.49
CA ARG A 93 2.71 -21.51 -9.83
C ARG A 93 2.29 -22.97 -9.86
N ALA A 94 3.05 -23.87 -9.24
CA ALA A 94 2.76 -25.30 -9.22
C ALA A 94 1.51 -25.62 -8.37
N LYS A 95 1.24 -24.81 -7.35
CA LYS A 95 0.14 -25.00 -6.38
C LYS A 95 -1.17 -24.35 -6.83
N LYS A 96 -1.15 -23.48 -7.84
CA LYS A 96 -2.26 -22.64 -8.29
C LYS A 96 -2.94 -21.88 -7.15
N THR A 97 -2.17 -21.49 -6.14
CA THR A 97 -2.66 -20.68 -5.02
C THR A 97 -3.08 -19.30 -5.51
N LYS A 98 -4.22 -18.81 -5.07
CA LYS A 98 -4.67 -17.44 -5.40
C LYS A 98 -3.72 -16.40 -4.80
N VAL A 99 -3.29 -15.44 -5.62
CA VAL A 99 -2.41 -14.35 -5.21
C VAL A 99 -3.14 -13.02 -5.38
N VAL A 100 -3.17 -12.22 -4.33
CA VAL A 100 -3.60 -10.81 -4.36
C VAL A 100 -2.36 -9.95 -4.24
N TYR A 101 -1.95 -9.32 -5.33
CA TYR A 101 -0.73 -8.51 -5.43
C TYR A 101 -1.02 -7.03 -5.24
N SER A 102 -0.25 -6.37 -4.37
CA SER A 102 -0.32 -4.93 -4.18
C SER A 102 0.43 -4.17 -5.29
N GLY A 103 -0.30 -3.74 -6.31
CA GLY A 103 0.14 -2.78 -7.31
C GLY A 103 0.17 -1.34 -6.77
N SER A 104 0.14 -0.38 -7.67
CA SER A 104 0.23 1.04 -7.30
C SER A 104 -0.51 1.94 -8.28
N SER A 105 -1.18 2.98 -7.77
CA SER A 105 -1.74 4.07 -8.59
C SER A 105 -0.68 4.80 -9.44
N SER A 106 0.62 4.60 -9.16
CA SER A 106 1.70 5.09 -10.02
C SER A 106 1.63 4.55 -11.46
N LYS A 107 0.89 3.46 -11.69
CA LYS A 107 0.60 2.90 -13.03
C LYS A 107 -0.05 3.92 -13.98
N HIS A 108 -0.82 4.87 -13.46
CA HIS A 108 -1.49 5.92 -14.25
C HIS A 108 -0.54 7.05 -14.67
N HIS A 109 0.73 6.98 -14.27
CA HIS A 109 1.76 7.96 -14.59
C HIS A 109 2.89 7.30 -15.39
N ASN A 110 3.79 8.12 -15.93
CA ASN A 110 4.96 7.61 -16.64
C ASN A 110 5.84 6.78 -15.68
N PRO A 111 6.03 5.47 -15.92
CA PRO A 111 6.79 4.60 -15.03
C PRO A 111 8.28 4.99 -14.94
N TYR A 112 8.81 5.70 -15.93
CA TYR A 112 10.22 6.12 -15.96
C TYR A 112 10.52 7.33 -15.06
N GLN A 113 9.54 7.86 -14.35
CA GLN A 113 9.75 9.00 -13.45
C GLN A 113 10.50 8.64 -12.16
N SER A 114 10.45 7.37 -11.74
CA SER A 114 11.19 6.91 -10.56
C SER A 114 11.43 5.39 -10.58
N PRO A 115 12.49 4.89 -9.91
CA PRO A 115 12.70 3.45 -9.75
C PRO A 115 11.50 2.75 -9.12
N TYR A 116 10.87 3.35 -8.11
CA TYR A 116 9.65 2.82 -7.49
C TYR A 116 8.52 2.60 -8.51
N ALA A 117 8.19 3.62 -9.30
CA ALA A 117 7.12 3.52 -10.29
C ALA A 117 7.41 2.43 -11.32
N PHE A 118 8.67 2.38 -11.80
CA PHE A 118 9.10 1.39 -12.78
C PHE A 118 9.04 -0.03 -12.24
N TYR A 119 9.51 -0.27 -11.02
CA TYR A 119 9.51 -1.63 -10.45
C TYR A 119 8.11 -2.10 -10.05
N LYS A 120 7.21 -1.20 -9.63
CA LYS A 120 5.79 -1.52 -9.45
C LYS A 120 5.12 -1.87 -10.78
N TYR A 121 5.42 -1.12 -11.83
CA TYR A 121 4.96 -1.42 -13.18
C TYR A 121 5.42 -2.82 -13.63
N LEU A 122 6.70 -3.14 -13.49
CA LEU A 122 7.24 -4.47 -13.83
C LEU A 122 6.54 -5.58 -13.02
N GLY A 123 6.31 -5.39 -11.72
CA GLY A 123 5.60 -6.35 -10.88
C GLY A 123 4.19 -6.64 -11.40
N GLU A 124 3.44 -5.61 -11.82
CA GLU A 124 2.13 -5.81 -12.44
C GLU A 124 2.21 -6.54 -13.79
N GLU A 125 3.19 -6.20 -14.66
CA GLU A 125 3.38 -6.89 -15.94
C GLU A 125 3.75 -8.37 -15.74
N MET A 126 4.56 -8.69 -14.74
CA MET A 126 4.84 -10.07 -14.36
C MET A 126 3.57 -10.80 -13.91
N CYS A 127 2.76 -10.21 -13.05
CA CYS A 127 1.47 -10.78 -12.65
C CYS A 127 0.56 -11.04 -13.87
N ARG A 128 0.48 -10.12 -14.83
CA ARG A 128 -0.29 -10.32 -16.08
C ARG A 128 0.27 -11.44 -16.93
N MET A 129 1.58 -11.52 -17.07
CA MET A 129 2.25 -12.57 -17.83
C MET A 129 1.97 -13.94 -17.19
N TYR A 130 2.14 -14.10 -15.88
CA TYR A 130 1.88 -15.37 -15.20
C TYR A 130 0.40 -15.75 -15.24
N ARG A 131 -0.52 -14.81 -15.07
CA ARG A 131 -1.96 -15.03 -15.23
C ARG A 131 -2.30 -15.55 -16.63
N LYS A 132 -1.75 -14.95 -17.68
CA LYS A 132 -2.01 -15.30 -19.06
C LYS A 132 -1.34 -16.62 -19.48
N THR A 133 -0.06 -16.80 -19.13
CA THR A 133 0.76 -17.91 -19.63
C THR A 133 0.51 -19.20 -18.83
N TYR A 134 0.31 -19.10 -17.52
CA TYR A 134 0.18 -20.25 -16.62
C TYR A 134 -1.22 -20.43 -16.04
N ALA A 135 -2.19 -19.62 -16.47
CA ALA A 135 -3.57 -19.61 -15.95
C ALA A 135 -3.64 -19.51 -14.41
N MET A 136 -2.77 -18.69 -13.81
CA MET A 136 -2.73 -18.52 -12.37
C MET A 136 -3.84 -17.57 -11.89
N PRO A 137 -4.49 -17.88 -10.75
CA PRO A 137 -5.50 -17.01 -10.14
C PRO A 137 -4.81 -15.83 -9.43
N ILE A 138 -4.51 -14.77 -10.17
CA ILE A 138 -3.82 -13.58 -9.66
C ILE A 138 -4.75 -12.37 -9.80
N GLU A 139 -4.95 -11.64 -8.71
CA GLU A 139 -5.64 -10.35 -8.70
C GLU A 139 -4.63 -9.24 -8.39
N ILE A 140 -4.60 -8.20 -9.21
CA ILE A 140 -3.77 -7.01 -9.00
C ILE A 140 -4.64 -5.95 -8.35
N VAL A 141 -4.14 -5.33 -7.28
CA VAL A 141 -4.87 -4.30 -6.53
C VAL A 141 -4.00 -3.05 -6.43
N ARG A 142 -4.46 -1.92 -6.95
CA ARG A 142 -3.75 -0.64 -6.87
C ARG A 142 -4.26 0.18 -5.70
N PHE A 143 -3.35 0.51 -4.79
CA PHE A 143 -3.65 1.41 -3.68
C PHE A 143 -3.37 2.86 -4.07
N TYR A 144 -4.16 3.75 -3.51
CA TYR A 144 -3.92 5.18 -3.54
C TYR A 144 -3.25 5.61 -2.22
N ASN A 145 -3.31 6.88 -1.83
CA ASN A 145 -2.59 7.35 -0.65
C ASN A 145 -3.24 6.84 0.65
N VAL A 146 -2.80 5.66 1.09
CA VAL A 146 -3.35 5.01 2.29
C VAL A 146 -2.91 5.73 3.55
N TYR A 147 -3.84 5.94 4.49
CA TYR A 147 -3.60 6.50 5.82
C TYR A 147 -4.45 5.78 6.88
N GLY A 148 -4.08 5.93 8.15
CA GLY A 148 -4.86 5.39 9.27
C GLY A 148 -4.02 4.75 10.38
N PRO A 149 -4.64 3.98 11.28
CA PRO A 149 -3.96 3.31 12.39
C PRO A 149 -2.79 2.42 11.93
N SER A 150 -1.71 2.42 12.69
CA SER A 150 -0.45 1.70 12.41
C SER A 150 0.34 2.23 11.20
N GLU A 151 0.00 3.41 10.66
CA GLU A 151 0.83 4.04 9.63
C GLU A 151 2.20 4.47 10.18
N ILE A 152 3.20 4.47 9.31
CA ILE A 152 4.54 4.95 9.65
C ILE A 152 4.49 6.46 9.81
N THR A 153 4.98 6.98 10.95
CA THR A 153 4.87 8.40 11.30
C THR A 153 6.19 9.16 11.21
N GLN A 154 7.33 8.49 11.02
CA GLN A 154 8.64 9.14 10.98
C GLN A 154 9.59 8.45 10.01
N GLY A 155 10.64 9.19 9.61
CA GLY A 155 11.63 8.72 8.64
C GLY A 155 11.14 8.78 7.19
N ASP A 156 11.99 8.31 6.29
CA ASP A 156 11.80 8.42 4.83
C ASP A 156 10.63 7.58 4.28
N TRP A 157 10.16 6.63 5.08
CA TRP A 157 9.04 5.74 4.74
C TRP A 157 7.68 6.27 5.19
N ALA A 158 7.63 7.35 5.96
CA ALA A 158 6.38 7.96 6.39
C ALA A 158 5.62 8.60 5.22
N ALA A 159 4.30 8.39 5.16
CA ALA A 159 3.41 9.14 4.28
C ALA A 159 3.04 10.49 4.90
N VAL A 160 2.49 11.37 4.08
CA VAL A 160 2.21 12.75 4.48
C VAL A 160 1.35 12.85 5.74
N ILE A 161 0.30 12.05 5.89
CA ILE A 161 -0.57 12.10 7.08
C ILE A 161 0.19 11.65 8.32
N GLY A 162 0.89 10.51 8.27
CA GLY A 162 1.70 10.01 9.37
C GLY A 162 2.84 10.98 9.75
N LEU A 163 3.55 11.51 8.74
CA LEU A 163 4.62 12.49 8.95
C LEU A 163 4.09 13.75 9.65
N TRP A 164 3.00 14.32 9.17
CA TRP A 164 2.41 15.53 9.74
C TRP A 164 1.89 15.28 11.16
N ARG A 165 1.30 14.12 11.42
CA ARG A 165 0.95 13.68 12.77
C ARG A 165 2.14 13.68 13.71
N HIS A 166 3.28 13.15 13.28
CA HIS A 166 4.51 13.18 14.07
C HIS A 166 5.01 14.61 14.32
N GLN A 167 4.99 15.46 13.29
CA GLN A 167 5.45 16.85 13.39
C GLN A 167 4.62 17.64 14.40
N VAL A 168 3.28 17.54 14.37
CA VAL A 168 2.42 18.23 15.36
C VAL A 168 2.62 17.72 16.78
N VAL A 169 2.79 16.40 16.97
CA VAL A 169 3.08 15.82 18.30
C VAL A 169 4.41 16.35 18.86
N LYS A 170 5.39 16.63 17.99
CA LYS A 170 6.69 17.24 18.37
C LYS A 170 6.62 18.74 18.55
N GLY A 171 5.48 19.39 18.33
CA GLY A 171 5.31 20.84 18.44
C GLY A 171 6.00 21.62 17.29
N GLY A 172 6.37 20.95 16.22
CA GLY A 172 7.00 21.58 15.05
C GLY A 172 5.98 21.97 13.97
N PRO A 173 6.41 22.84 13.03
CA PRO A 173 5.57 23.18 11.89
C PRO A 173 5.42 21.98 10.94
N ILE A 174 4.30 21.95 10.21
CA ILE A 174 4.05 20.97 9.15
C ILE A 174 4.90 21.29 7.92
N SER A 175 5.59 20.30 7.38
CA SER A 175 6.36 20.41 6.14
C SER A 175 5.50 20.14 4.92
N VAL A 176 5.34 21.13 4.05
CA VAL A 176 4.62 21.04 2.78
C VAL A 176 5.63 21.04 1.65
N VAL A 177 5.68 19.97 0.86
CA VAL A 177 6.57 19.86 -0.31
C VAL A 177 6.01 20.70 -1.45
N GLY A 178 6.87 21.51 -2.11
CA GLY A 178 6.51 22.35 -3.23
C GLY A 178 5.49 23.43 -2.87
N ASP A 179 4.57 23.71 -3.80
CA ASP A 179 3.50 24.70 -3.63
C ASP A 179 2.32 24.20 -2.77
N GLY A 180 2.27 22.89 -2.50
CA GLY A 180 1.18 22.25 -1.75
C GLY A 180 -0.14 22.10 -2.53
N LEU A 181 -0.17 22.44 -3.82
CA LEU A 181 -1.36 22.31 -4.67
C LEU A 181 -1.50 20.90 -5.30
N GLN A 182 -0.49 20.03 -5.14
CA GLN A 182 -0.59 18.65 -5.59
C GLN A 182 -1.69 17.90 -4.83
N ARG A 183 -2.51 17.18 -5.58
CA ARG A 183 -3.72 16.51 -5.07
C ARG A 183 -3.51 15.01 -4.89
N ARG A 184 -4.07 14.44 -3.85
CA ARG A 184 -3.98 13.01 -3.55
C ARG A 184 -5.34 12.44 -3.18
N ASP A 185 -5.67 11.29 -3.75
CA ASP A 185 -6.77 10.45 -3.31
C ASP A 185 -6.33 9.74 -2.01
N PHE A 186 -6.79 10.25 -0.88
CA PHE A 186 -6.52 9.66 0.43
C PHE A 186 -7.56 8.61 0.76
N THR A 187 -7.11 7.38 0.98
CA THR A 187 -8.00 6.25 1.27
C THR A 187 -7.68 5.66 2.64
N HIS A 188 -8.70 5.55 3.50
CA HIS A 188 -8.51 5.02 4.84
C HIS A 188 -8.17 3.53 4.83
N ILE A 189 -7.31 3.09 5.73
CA ILE A 189 -6.83 1.71 5.78
C ILE A 189 -7.95 0.68 5.94
N GLU A 190 -9.02 0.99 6.66
CA GLU A 190 -10.17 0.08 6.79
C GLU A 190 -10.86 -0.18 5.44
N ASP A 191 -10.96 0.84 4.58
CA ASP A 191 -11.54 0.68 3.25
C ASP A 191 -10.63 -0.15 2.33
N ILE A 192 -9.30 0.02 2.46
CA ILE A 192 -8.32 -0.82 1.75
C ILE A 192 -8.44 -2.29 2.19
N VAL A 193 -8.49 -2.54 3.50
CA VAL A 193 -8.63 -3.90 4.03
C VAL A 193 -9.95 -4.52 3.61
N ASP A 194 -11.07 -3.80 3.67
CA ASP A 194 -12.36 -4.29 3.18
C ASP A 194 -12.31 -4.65 1.69
N GLY A 195 -11.68 -3.80 0.87
CA GLY A 195 -11.47 -4.07 -0.55
C GLY A 195 -10.62 -5.32 -0.80
N LEU A 196 -9.51 -5.46 -0.08
CA LEU A 196 -8.64 -6.64 -0.19
C LEU A 196 -9.38 -7.95 0.15
N ILE A 197 -10.16 -7.96 1.23
CA ILE A 197 -10.97 -9.12 1.64
C ILE A 197 -12.01 -9.46 0.57
N ARG A 198 -12.75 -8.46 0.07
CA ARG A 198 -13.74 -8.69 -1.01
C ARG A 198 -13.12 -9.27 -2.27
N ILE A 199 -11.97 -8.76 -2.71
CA ILE A 199 -11.24 -9.25 -3.88
C ILE A 199 -10.74 -10.68 -3.64
N ALA A 200 -10.18 -10.93 -2.47
CA ALA A 200 -9.57 -12.22 -2.14
C ALA A 200 -10.58 -13.36 -2.10
N PHE A 201 -11.75 -13.14 -1.52
CA PHE A 201 -12.78 -14.16 -1.32
C PHE A 201 -13.90 -14.13 -2.36
N SER A 202 -13.80 -13.28 -3.39
CA SER A 202 -14.74 -13.26 -4.52
C SER A 202 -14.30 -14.16 -5.66
N ASP A 203 -15.27 -14.69 -6.40
CA ASP A 203 -15.06 -15.35 -7.70
C ASP A 203 -14.97 -14.35 -8.86
N LYS A 204 -15.20 -13.07 -8.58
CA LYS A 204 -15.06 -12.01 -9.59
C LYS A 204 -13.59 -11.72 -9.86
N THR A 205 -13.30 -11.44 -11.11
CA THR A 205 -11.94 -11.08 -11.55
C THR A 205 -11.95 -9.75 -12.30
N GLU A 206 -10.81 -9.08 -12.31
CA GLU A 206 -10.60 -7.87 -13.11
C GLU A 206 -9.48 -8.09 -14.14
N LYS A 207 -9.74 -7.67 -15.39
CA LYS A 207 -8.79 -7.88 -16.49
C LYS A 207 -7.48 -7.13 -16.26
N ASP A 208 -7.56 -5.88 -15.83
CA ASP A 208 -6.40 -5.06 -15.52
C ASP A 208 -6.06 -5.16 -14.02
N ALA A 209 -6.67 -4.35 -13.21
CA ALA A 209 -6.46 -4.32 -11.77
C ALA A 209 -7.69 -3.74 -11.05
N TRP A 210 -7.85 -4.08 -9.79
CA TRP A 210 -8.82 -3.46 -8.88
C TRP A 210 -8.24 -2.15 -8.34
N GLU A 211 -8.97 -1.05 -8.46
CA GLU A 211 -8.56 0.26 -7.99
C GLU A 211 -9.19 0.54 -6.62
N LEU A 212 -8.39 0.59 -5.56
CA LEU A 212 -8.84 0.90 -4.20
C LEU A 212 -8.41 2.32 -3.79
N GLY A 213 -9.13 3.30 -4.31
CA GLY A 213 -9.05 4.72 -3.95
C GLY A 213 -10.40 5.22 -3.44
N SER A 214 -10.43 6.31 -2.67
CA SER A 214 -11.67 6.88 -2.17
C SER A 214 -12.56 7.47 -3.29
N GLY A 215 -11.95 7.84 -4.43
CA GLY A 215 -12.62 8.55 -5.51
C GLY A 215 -12.77 10.05 -5.24
N LYS A 216 -12.09 10.55 -4.19
CA LYS A 216 -12.01 11.97 -3.86
C LYS A 216 -10.57 12.34 -3.52
N ASN A 217 -10.10 13.44 -4.06
CA ASN A 217 -8.76 13.92 -3.75
C ASN A 217 -8.77 15.26 -3.02
N TYR A 218 -7.69 15.50 -2.31
CA TYR A 218 -7.41 16.74 -1.59
C TYR A 218 -6.02 17.25 -1.95
N SER A 219 -5.86 18.57 -2.08
CA SER A 219 -4.53 19.18 -2.14
C SER A 219 -3.86 19.10 -0.77
N LEU A 220 -2.53 19.16 -0.74
CA LEU A 220 -1.82 19.18 0.54
C LEU A 220 -2.18 20.43 1.37
N LEU A 221 -2.49 21.56 0.72
CA LEU A 221 -2.96 22.75 1.43
C LEU A 221 -4.33 22.54 2.06
N GLU A 222 -5.29 21.89 1.38
CA GLU A 222 -6.59 21.54 1.98
C GLU A 222 -6.42 20.63 3.20
N VAL A 223 -5.52 19.64 3.11
CA VAL A 223 -5.20 18.77 4.26
C VAL A 223 -4.52 19.54 5.38
N TYR A 224 -3.59 20.45 5.04
CA TYR A 224 -2.95 21.33 6.02
C TYR A 224 -3.98 22.16 6.80
N GLU A 225 -4.98 22.73 6.14
CA GLU A 225 -6.03 23.51 6.83
C GLU A 225 -6.83 22.64 7.83
N LEU A 226 -7.01 21.34 7.58
CA LEU A 226 -7.60 20.42 8.56
C LEU A 226 -6.69 20.27 9.80
N PHE A 227 -5.40 20.05 9.59
CA PHE A 227 -4.41 19.95 10.69
C PHE A 227 -4.30 21.27 11.47
N LYS A 228 -4.23 22.42 10.76
CA LYS A 228 -4.18 23.74 11.37
C LYS A 228 -5.39 24.02 12.26
N LYS A 229 -6.57 23.67 11.79
CA LYS A 229 -7.82 23.84 12.57
C LYS A 229 -7.79 23.00 13.86
N ARG A 230 -7.19 21.81 13.82
CA ARG A 230 -7.17 20.87 14.97
C ARG A 230 -6.04 21.16 15.95
N PHE A 231 -4.87 21.61 15.48
CA PHE A 231 -3.64 21.68 16.27
C PHE A 231 -3.03 23.08 16.38
N ASP A 232 -3.61 24.08 15.73
CA ASP A 232 -3.08 25.47 15.64
C ASP A 232 -1.59 25.51 15.25
N VAL A 233 -1.24 24.80 14.18
CA VAL A 233 0.13 24.57 13.74
C VAL A 233 0.47 25.39 12.49
N GLY A 234 1.69 25.94 12.46
CA GLY A 234 2.25 26.60 11.27
C GLY A 234 2.72 25.60 10.21
N LYS A 235 3.11 26.12 9.04
CA LYS A 235 3.73 25.31 7.98
C LYS A 235 5.03 25.94 7.48
N ILE A 236 5.90 25.08 6.94
CA ILE A 236 7.07 25.46 6.14
C ILE A 236 6.97 24.79 4.78
N HIS A 237 7.44 25.47 3.73
CA HIS A 237 7.52 24.87 2.40
C HIS A 237 8.91 24.26 2.19
N LEU A 238 8.94 23.02 1.72
CA LEU A 238 10.15 22.34 1.28
C LEU A 238 10.25 22.41 -0.24
N PRO A 239 11.45 22.28 -0.83
CA PRO A 239 11.63 22.21 -2.28
C PRO A 239 10.80 21.08 -2.91
N ASP A 240 10.47 21.23 -4.18
CA ASP A 240 9.84 20.17 -4.96
C ASP A 240 10.70 18.89 -4.97
N GLN A 241 10.03 17.75 -4.97
CA GLN A 241 10.67 16.44 -5.00
C GLN A 241 10.51 15.79 -6.36
N LYS A 242 11.62 15.29 -6.91
CA LYS A 242 11.65 14.57 -8.18
C LYS A 242 10.70 13.37 -8.16
N GLY A 243 10.02 13.13 -9.28
CA GLY A 243 9.13 11.99 -9.45
C GLY A 243 7.76 12.09 -8.77
N ASN A 244 7.48 13.20 -8.06
CA ASN A 244 6.15 13.42 -7.50
C ASN A 244 5.13 13.71 -8.59
N TYR A 245 3.93 13.14 -8.42
CA TYR A 245 2.80 13.37 -9.33
C TYR A 245 2.05 14.64 -8.92
N ARG A 246 1.47 15.33 -9.91
CA ARG A 246 0.62 16.50 -9.64
C ARG A 246 -0.72 16.09 -9.03
N GLU A 247 -1.27 14.96 -9.48
CA GLU A 247 -2.57 14.48 -9.02
C GLU A 247 -2.61 12.96 -8.98
N THR A 248 -3.36 12.42 -8.03
CA THR A 248 -3.84 11.03 -8.05
C THR A 248 -5.32 11.03 -7.69
N LEU A 249 -6.11 10.27 -8.46
CA LEU A 249 -7.55 10.10 -8.25
C LEU A 249 -7.96 8.74 -8.82
N ARG A 250 -8.75 7.97 -8.06
CA ARG A 250 -9.39 6.78 -8.60
C ARG A 250 -10.56 7.19 -9.49
N GLU A 251 -10.53 6.76 -10.73
CA GLU A 251 -11.61 6.97 -11.71
C GLU A 251 -12.34 5.66 -12.02
N ASP A 252 -11.68 4.51 -11.92
CA ASP A 252 -12.26 3.21 -12.17
C ASP A 252 -13.22 2.78 -11.04
N ASN A 253 -14.36 2.22 -11.40
CA ASN A 253 -15.42 1.80 -10.49
C ASN A 253 -15.63 0.28 -10.42
N ALA A 254 -14.74 -0.54 -10.99
CA ALA A 254 -14.92 -1.99 -11.03
C ALA A 254 -15.12 -2.62 -9.65
N ALA A 255 -14.38 -2.15 -8.62
CA ALA A 255 -14.53 -2.63 -7.26
C ALA A 255 -15.90 -2.25 -6.65
N LEU A 256 -16.42 -1.06 -6.98
CA LEU A 256 -17.75 -0.62 -6.55
C LEU A 256 -18.85 -1.46 -7.18
N ASP A 257 -18.75 -1.68 -8.50
CA ASP A 257 -19.81 -2.27 -9.31
C ASP A 257 -19.85 -3.80 -9.15
N LYS A 258 -18.68 -4.44 -9.17
CA LYS A 258 -18.59 -5.92 -9.15
C LYS A 258 -18.58 -6.51 -7.74
N LEU A 259 -18.01 -5.79 -6.75
CA LEU A 259 -17.79 -6.30 -5.40
C LEU A 259 -18.67 -5.62 -4.34
N GLY A 260 -19.42 -4.58 -4.72
CA GLY A 260 -20.17 -3.77 -3.77
C GLY A 260 -19.28 -3.05 -2.74
N TRP A 261 -18.01 -2.86 -3.08
CA TRP A 261 -17.09 -2.10 -2.22
C TRP A 261 -17.53 -0.63 -2.16
N ARG A 262 -17.48 -0.02 -0.98
CA ARG A 262 -17.97 1.37 -0.78
C ARG A 262 -17.01 2.10 0.17
N PRO A 263 -15.94 2.74 -0.34
CA PRO A 263 -15.02 3.52 0.48
C PRO A 263 -15.73 4.77 1.04
N LYS A 264 -15.27 5.23 2.19
CA LYS A 264 -15.79 6.41 2.87
C LYS A 264 -14.74 7.52 2.87
N ASP A 265 -15.17 8.74 2.61
CA ASP A 265 -14.32 9.92 2.83
C ASP A 265 -14.20 10.21 4.34
N ARG A 266 -13.16 9.65 4.97
CA ARG A 266 -12.92 9.76 6.41
C ARG A 266 -11.79 10.73 6.77
N LEU A 267 -11.15 11.37 5.79
CA LEU A 267 -9.93 12.14 6.05
C LEU A 267 -10.14 13.25 7.08
N ARG A 268 -11.21 14.02 6.92
CA ARG A 268 -11.56 15.10 7.87
C ARG A 268 -11.79 14.55 9.29
N SER A 269 -12.70 13.60 9.44
CA SER A 269 -13.01 13.02 10.76
C SER A 269 -11.82 12.31 11.39
N TYR A 270 -10.95 11.69 10.59
CA TYR A 270 -9.73 11.08 11.09
C TYR A 270 -8.79 12.12 11.71
N ILE A 271 -8.54 13.25 11.01
CA ILE A 271 -7.65 14.31 11.50
C ILE A 271 -8.26 15.01 12.72
N GLU A 272 -9.57 15.23 12.77
CA GLU A 272 -10.27 15.84 13.91
C GLU A 272 -10.20 14.99 15.18
N ASN A 273 -10.02 13.66 15.05
CA ASN A 273 -9.92 12.72 16.17
C ASN A 273 -8.47 12.28 16.52
N LEU A 274 -7.47 12.89 15.93
CA LEU A 274 -6.05 12.64 16.27
C LEU A 274 -5.66 13.17 17.65
#